data_0427a040ab6f7ea45fe51ae8301fbc58
#
_entry.id   0427a040ab6f7ea45fe51ae8301fbc58
#
_cell.length_a   1.000
_cell.length_b   1.000
_cell.length_c   1.000
_cell.angle_alpha   90.00
_cell.angle_beta   90.00
_cell.angle_gamma   90.00
#
_symmetry.space_group_name_H-M   'P 1'
#
loop_
_entity.id
_entity.type
_entity.pdbx_description
1 polymer ?
#
loop_
_entity_poly.entity_id
_entity_poly.type
_entity_poly.pdbx_seq_one_letter_code
_entity_poly.pdbx_strand_id
1 'polypeptide(L)'
;MAGASENREIPWTWSPCVRARDRIVVNPENIGAGGIPVLGLNRARNMSAGAELHRHKAMEITVCEHGAVKFDADGRAWTLLPGTVFVTQPGTVHRLRSNVRGSVLRWIFVTFPEKGEPFLGLSSEDAAILVRRLKGLDEWLYRMPAADMHLIGDMLADYGRPGAPSELRLVRFRANALKFLLSVMDAPPVQSDIPSASRIYGLITQMRRHPEKEYPVESMIAETQMSETSLASAFKRDTGQTPHEFLVTCRIRKAMDVLAKDPSARITDLAIELGFASSQHFAARFRRETGMTPTEWRTRHSR
;
A
#
# COMPACT_ATOMS: atom_id res chain seq x y z
N MET A 1 15.15 -3.30 -27.61
CA MET A 1 14.97 -4.60 -26.92
C MET A 1 14.95 -4.25 -25.42
N ALA A 2 13.75 -4.15 -24.85
CA ALA A 2 13.58 -3.91 -23.42
C ALA A 2 13.76 -5.28 -22.72
N GLY A 3 14.83 -5.41 -21.93
CA GLY A 3 15.12 -6.59 -21.16
C GLY A 3 13.96 -6.89 -20.21
N ALA A 4 13.45 -8.09 -20.26
CA ALA A 4 12.52 -8.62 -19.30
C ALA A 4 13.17 -8.52 -17.91
N SER A 5 12.56 -7.75 -17.01
CA SER A 5 12.93 -7.79 -15.60
C SER A 5 12.61 -9.20 -15.11
N GLU A 6 13.64 -9.99 -14.88
CA GLU A 6 13.52 -11.34 -14.35
C GLU A 6 12.67 -11.28 -13.07
N ASN A 7 11.61 -12.09 -13.03
CA ASN A 7 10.76 -12.34 -11.88
C ASN A 7 11.62 -12.86 -10.72
N ARG A 8 12.15 -11.97 -9.91
CA ARG A 8 13.07 -12.31 -8.84
C ARG A 8 12.29 -12.99 -7.72
N GLU A 9 12.66 -14.23 -7.41
CA GLU A 9 12.21 -14.86 -6.16
C GLU A 9 12.95 -14.18 -5.00
N ILE A 10 12.20 -13.48 -4.15
CA ILE A 10 12.77 -12.86 -2.95
C ILE A 10 12.62 -13.87 -1.81
N PRO A 11 13.72 -14.34 -1.22
CA PRO A 11 13.62 -15.11 0.02
C PRO A 11 12.95 -14.23 1.07
N TRP A 12 11.91 -14.73 1.74
CA TRP A 12 11.22 -14.03 2.84
C TRP A 12 12.17 -13.64 3.99
N THR A 13 13.30 -14.34 4.14
CA THR A 13 14.41 -14.01 5.04
C THR A 13 15.05 -12.65 4.74
N TRP A 14 14.70 -12.01 3.63
CA TRP A 14 15.29 -10.76 3.18
C TRP A 14 14.64 -9.50 3.76
N SER A 15 13.59 -9.61 4.54
CA SER A 15 13.07 -8.45 5.26
C SER A 15 13.88 -8.27 6.54
N PRO A 16 14.90 -7.38 6.55
CA PRO A 16 15.61 -7.09 7.79
C PRO A 16 14.61 -6.57 8.81
N CYS A 17 14.73 -7.00 10.06
CA CYS A 17 13.94 -6.41 11.14
C CYS A 17 14.22 -4.91 11.16
N VAL A 18 13.21 -4.11 10.82
CA VAL A 18 13.29 -2.65 10.75
C VAL A 18 12.34 -2.06 11.79
N ARG A 19 12.88 -1.18 12.62
CA ARG A 19 12.08 -0.36 13.56
C ARG A 19 12.39 1.10 13.30
N ALA A 20 11.65 1.70 12.40
CA ALA A 20 11.66 3.13 12.15
C ALA A 20 10.26 3.71 12.46
N ARG A 21 10.18 5.03 12.62
CA ARG A 21 8.91 5.72 12.97
C ARG A 21 7.76 5.43 12.00
N ASP A 22 8.08 5.18 10.74
CA ASP A 22 7.14 5.00 9.64
C ASP A 22 7.16 3.59 9.02
N ARG A 23 8.13 2.76 9.43
CA ARG A 23 8.21 1.38 8.94
C ARG A 23 8.67 0.44 10.06
N ILE A 24 7.87 -0.58 10.31
CA ILE A 24 8.19 -1.67 11.24
C ILE A 24 8.11 -2.96 10.44
N VAL A 25 9.15 -3.79 10.55
CA VAL A 25 9.16 -5.16 10.03
C VAL A 25 9.77 -6.05 11.11
N VAL A 26 9.09 -7.10 11.47
CA VAL A 26 9.53 -8.05 12.50
C VAL A 26 9.39 -9.49 12.00
N ASN A 27 10.16 -10.39 12.61
CA ASN A 27 10.07 -11.82 12.37
C ASN A 27 9.51 -12.53 13.60
N PRO A 28 8.22 -12.86 13.63
CA PRO A 28 7.58 -13.53 14.78
C PRO A 28 8.06 -14.96 15.01
N GLU A 29 8.66 -15.63 14.06
CA GLU A 29 9.26 -16.96 14.27
C GLU A 29 10.36 -16.92 15.33
N ASN A 30 11.08 -15.80 15.47
CA ASN A 30 12.09 -15.61 16.51
C ASN A 30 11.53 -15.65 17.94
N ILE A 31 10.22 -15.54 18.12
CA ILE A 31 9.54 -15.71 19.40
C ILE A 31 8.71 -16.99 19.48
N GLY A 32 8.88 -17.91 18.52
CA GLY A 32 8.17 -19.18 18.48
C GLY A 32 6.79 -19.15 17.83
N ALA A 33 6.46 -18.10 17.07
CA ALA A 33 5.23 -18.03 16.28
C ALA A 33 5.44 -18.74 14.93
N GLY A 34 5.55 -20.05 14.94
CA GLY A 34 5.74 -20.85 13.74
C GLY A 34 4.65 -20.59 12.69
N GLY A 35 5.05 -20.47 11.43
CA GLY A 35 4.17 -20.16 10.31
C GLY A 35 3.97 -18.67 10.02
N ILE A 36 4.53 -17.75 10.82
CA ILE A 36 4.47 -16.30 10.58
C ILE A 36 5.90 -15.72 10.49
N PRO A 37 6.55 -15.80 9.33
CA PRO A 37 7.92 -15.33 9.17
C PRO A 37 8.05 -13.81 9.14
N VAL A 38 7.02 -13.09 8.68
CA VAL A 38 7.06 -11.63 8.54
C VAL A 38 5.76 -11.00 9.00
N LEU A 39 5.88 -9.92 9.77
CA LEU A 39 4.81 -9.04 10.14
C LEU A 39 5.29 -7.60 9.98
N GLY A 40 4.50 -6.75 9.32
CA GLY A 40 4.96 -5.42 8.99
C GLY A 40 3.90 -4.32 9.06
N LEU A 41 4.41 -3.10 9.18
CA LEU A 41 3.68 -1.84 9.12
C LEU A 41 4.46 -0.85 8.25
N ASN A 42 3.76 -0.14 7.40
CA ASN A 42 4.29 1.02 6.69
C ASN A 42 3.30 2.18 6.75
N ARG A 43 3.80 3.35 7.15
CA ARG A 43 3.09 4.63 7.10
C ARG A 43 3.70 5.48 6.00
N ALA A 44 2.99 5.67 4.92
CA ALA A 44 3.49 6.43 3.78
C ALA A 44 3.46 7.94 4.08
N ARG A 45 4.60 8.53 4.40
CA ARG A 45 4.73 9.99 4.55
C ARG A 45 4.57 10.72 3.23
N ASN A 46 5.06 10.10 2.17
CA ASN A 46 4.96 10.58 0.79
C ASN A 46 4.41 9.44 -0.07
N MET A 47 3.90 9.78 -1.25
CA MET A 47 3.66 8.73 -2.24
C MET A 47 5.00 8.11 -2.59
N SER A 48 5.13 6.82 -2.52
CA SER A 48 6.32 6.12 -3.00
C SER A 48 6.01 5.37 -4.29
N ALA A 49 7.00 5.30 -5.17
CA ALA A 49 7.06 4.25 -6.17
C ALA A 49 7.06 2.90 -5.42
N GLY A 50 6.34 1.94 -5.95
CA GLY A 50 6.18 0.65 -5.31
C GLY A 50 7.45 -0.20 -5.32
N ALA A 51 7.30 -1.42 -4.84
CA ALA A 51 8.32 -2.45 -4.93
C ALA A 51 8.46 -2.96 -6.38
N GLU A 52 9.58 -3.60 -6.69
CA GLU A 52 9.75 -4.36 -7.93
C GLU A 52 8.82 -5.58 -7.94
N LEU A 53 8.49 -6.08 -9.14
CA LEU A 53 7.77 -7.34 -9.29
C LEU A 53 8.59 -8.48 -8.66
N HIS A 54 7.95 -9.22 -7.78
CA HIS A 54 8.57 -10.32 -7.06
C HIS A 54 7.57 -11.42 -6.74
N ARG A 55 8.07 -12.54 -6.27
CA ARG A 55 7.30 -13.65 -5.70
C ARG A 55 8.01 -14.24 -4.50
N HIS A 56 7.28 -14.86 -3.61
CA HIS A 56 7.81 -15.58 -2.46
C HIS A 56 6.95 -16.81 -2.13
N LYS A 57 7.47 -17.71 -1.30
CA LYS A 57 6.80 -18.97 -0.92
C LYS A 57 5.73 -18.81 0.15
N ALA A 58 5.59 -17.62 0.74
CA ALA A 58 4.55 -17.34 1.73
C ALA A 58 3.28 -16.82 1.06
N MET A 59 2.13 -17.07 1.67
CA MET A 59 0.93 -16.27 1.45
C MET A 59 1.17 -14.89 2.06
N GLU A 60 0.85 -13.81 1.35
CA GLU A 60 0.83 -12.47 1.91
C GLU A 60 -0.60 -11.98 2.06
N ILE A 61 -0.91 -11.47 3.24
CA ILE A 61 -2.20 -10.84 3.53
C ILE A 61 -1.92 -9.41 3.95
N THR A 62 -2.39 -8.46 3.13
CA THR A 62 -2.16 -7.03 3.33
C THR A 62 -3.45 -6.31 3.64
N VAL A 63 -3.41 -5.48 4.69
CA VAL A 63 -4.52 -4.65 5.16
C VAL A 63 -4.19 -3.18 4.93
N CYS A 64 -5.14 -2.43 4.39
CA CYS A 64 -5.08 -0.97 4.33
C CYS A 64 -5.97 -0.38 5.43
N GLU A 65 -5.38 0.33 6.40
CA GLU A 65 -6.15 1.02 7.43
C GLU A 65 -6.61 2.40 7.00
N HIS A 66 -5.74 3.12 6.29
CA HIS A 66 -5.99 4.47 5.81
C HIS A 66 -5.45 4.67 4.41
N GLY A 67 -6.12 5.53 3.64
CA GLY A 67 -5.73 5.87 2.30
C GLY A 67 -6.11 4.82 1.27
N ALA A 68 -5.29 4.66 0.24
CA ALA A 68 -5.46 3.66 -0.80
C ALA A 68 -4.10 3.15 -1.28
N VAL A 69 -4.06 1.89 -1.63
CA VAL A 69 -2.85 1.24 -2.11
C VAL A 69 -3.14 0.43 -3.36
N LYS A 70 -2.20 0.44 -4.27
CA LYS A 70 -2.29 -0.31 -5.51
C LYS A 70 -1.30 -1.45 -5.53
N PHE A 71 -1.81 -2.57 -5.93
CA PHE A 71 -1.03 -3.75 -6.22
C PHE A 71 -1.11 -4.11 -7.71
N ASP A 72 -0.04 -4.63 -8.26
CA ASP A 72 -0.06 -5.45 -9.46
C ASP A 72 0.09 -6.90 -9.01
N ALA A 73 -0.80 -7.76 -9.47
CA ALA A 73 -0.72 -9.19 -9.22
C ALA A 73 -1.32 -9.93 -10.41
N ASP A 74 -0.63 -10.94 -10.87
CA ASP A 74 -1.03 -11.78 -12.00
C ASP A 74 -1.42 -10.96 -13.25
N GLY A 75 -0.61 -9.94 -13.57
CA GLY A 75 -0.83 -9.06 -14.72
C GLY A 75 -1.99 -8.08 -14.60
N ARG A 76 -2.69 -8.05 -13.47
CA ARG A 76 -3.82 -7.15 -13.19
C ARG A 76 -3.48 -6.12 -12.12
N ALA A 77 -4.13 -4.97 -12.20
CA ALA A 77 -4.03 -3.92 -11.19
C ALA A 77 -5.19 -3.98 -10.20
N TRP A 78 -4.86 -3.96 -8.92
CA TRP A 78 -5.80 -4.02 -7.80
C TRP A 78 -5.70 -2.77 -6.95
N THR A 79 -6.82 -2.32 -6.39
CA THR A 79 -6.83 -1.21 -5.43
C THR A 79 -7.34 -1.71 -4.09
N LEU A 80 -6.45 -1.67 -3.10
CA LEU A 80 -6.78 -1.99 -1.72
C LEU A 80 -7.23 -0.73 -0.99
N LEU A 81 -8.43 -0.76 -0.44
CA LEU A 81 -9.08 0.33 0.30
C LEU A 81 -9.25 -0.04 1.78
N PRO A 82 -9.48 0.94 2.67
CA PRO A 82 -9.83 0.67 4.06
C PRO A 82 -11.04 -0.28 4.19
N GLY A 83 -10.96 -1.21 5.11
CA GLY A 83 -11.98 -2.23 5.31
C GLY A 83 -11.87 -3.45 4.40
N THR A 84 -10.81 -3.50 3.57
CA THR A 84 -10.54 -4.68 2.73
C THR A 84 -9.15 -5.24 3.00
N VAL A 85 -8.97 -6.50 2.68
CA VAL A 85 -7.68 -7.19 2.71
C VAL A 85 -7.33 -7.68 1.31
N PHE A 86 -6.05 -7.62 0.97
CA PHE A 86 -5.51 -8.18 -0.28
C PHE A 86 -4.73 -9.45 0.05
N VAL A 87 -5.08 -10.53 -0.63
CA VAL A 87 -4.49 -11.86 -0.41
C VAL A 87 -3.73 -12.29 -1.64
N THR A 88 -2.44 -12.64 -1.48
CA THR A 88 -1.64 -13.25 -2.53
C THR A 88 -1.23 -14.65 -2.11
N GLN A 89 -1.53 -15.64 -2.93
CA GLN A 89 -1.13 -17.02 -2.71
C GLN A 89 0.39 -17.21 -2.90
N PRO A 90 1.01 -18.23 -2.28
CA PRO A 90 2.41 -18.55 -2.47
C PRO A 90 2.79 -18.67 -3.96
N GLY A 91 3.90 -18.08 -4.35
CA GLY A 91 4.41 -18.11 -5.72
C GLY A 91 3.77 -17.11 -6.68
N THR A 92 2.74 -16.39 -6.27
CA THR A 92 2.11 -15.35 -7.09
C THR A 92 3.09 -14.21 -7.37
N VAL A 93 3.18 -13.81 -8.63
CA VAL A 93 3.97 -12.63 -9.03
C VAL A 93 3.18 -11.38 -8.74
N HIS A 94 3.69 -10.55 -7.85
CA HIS A 94 3.02 -9.33 -7.42
C HIS A 94 3.99 -8.22 -7.02
N ARG A 95 3.45 -7.03 -6.85
CA ARG A 95 4.15 -5.89 -6.23
C ARG A 95 3.19 -4.90 -5.63
N LEU A 96 3.63 -4.18 -4.62
CA LEU A 96 3.06 -2.89 -4.27
C LEU A 96 3.40 -1.91 -5.39
N ARG A 97 2.43 -1.47 -6.17
CA ARG A 97 2.65 -0.52 -7.28
C ARG A 97 2.84 0.90 -6.79
N SER A 98 1.98 1.34 -5.91
CA SER A 98 2.05 2.68 -5.29
C SER A 98 1.14 2.76 -4.07
N ASN A 99 1.48 3.64 -3.16
CA ASN A 99 0.63 4.07 -2.07
C ASN A 99 0.38 5.58 -2.15
N VAL A 100 -0.69 6.07 -1.53
CA VAL A 100 -0.94 7.52 -1.41
C VAL A 100 -0.32 8.03 -0.10
N ARG A 101 -0.02 9.33 -0.06
CA ARG A 101 0.44 9.98 1.18
C ARG A 101 -0.57 9.76 2.30
N GLY A 102 -0.09 9.42 3.48
CA GLY A 102 -0.91 9.14 4.65
C GLY A 102 -1.50 7.74 4.67
N SER A 103 -1.26 6.89 3.65
CA SER A 103 -1.72 5.51 3.73
C SER A 103 -0.98 4.74 4.82
N VAL A 104 -1.74 3.88 5.50
CA VAL A 104 -1.23 2.98 6.53
C VAL A 104 -1.54 1.56 6.09
N LEU A 105 -0.46 0.81 5.87
CA LEU A 105 -0.48 -0.58 5.47
C LEU A 105 0.05 -1.45 6.58
N ARG A 106 -0.59 -2.58 6.79
CA ARG A 106 -0.04 -3.69 7.54
C ARG A 106 -0.10 -4.96 6.72
N TRP A 107 0.89 -5.81 6.90
CA TRP A 107 0.92 -7.09 6.21
C TRP A 107 1.45 -8.19 7.11
N ILE A 108 1.05 -9.39 6.82
CA ILE A 108 1.48 -10.62 7.45
C ILE A 108 1.82 -11.64 6.37
N PHE A 109 2.97 -12.29 6.51
CA PHE A 109 3.31 -13.45 5.70
C PHE A 109 2.97 -14.71 6.48
N VAL A 110 2.38 -15.67 5.78
CA VAL A 110 1.97 -16.96 6.32
C VAL A 110 2.66 -18.04 5.50
N THR A 111 3.54 -18.81 6.12
CA THR A 111 4.13 -20.02 5.53
C THR A 111 3.29 -21.23 5.91
N PHE A 112 3.03 -22.08 4.95
CA PHE A 112 2.31 -23.32 5.20
C PHE A 112 3.30 -24.37 5.72
N PRO A 113 3.03 -24.96 6.90
CA PRO A 113 3.96 -25.91 7.52
C PRO A 113 4.08 -27.18 6.68
N GLU A 114 5.26 -27.76 6.69
CA GLU A 114 5.45 -29.15 6.27
C GLU A 114 4.90 -30.10 7.37
N LYS A 115 4.80 -31.39 7.03
CA LYS A 115 4.23 -32.37 7.97
C LYS A 115 5.03 -32.42 9.28
N GLY A 116 4.38 -32.07 10.37
CA GLY A 116 4.99 -32.10 11.72
C GLY A 116 5.61 -30.78 12.18
N GLU A 117 5.65 -29.76 11.34
CA GLU A 117 6.11 -28.43 11.74
C GLU A 117 5.04 -27.69 12.57
N PRO A 118 5.47 -26.91 13.57
CA PRO A 118 4.54 -26.14 14.39
C PRO A 118 3.90 -25.02 13.59
N PHE A 119 2.57 -24.88 13.67
CA PHE A 119 1.83 -23.80 13.07
C PHE A 119 0.96 -23.10 14.11
N LEU A 120 1.38 -21.93 14.55
CA LEU A 120 0.71 -21.10 15.56
C LEU A 120 0.35 -21.84 16.88
N GLY A 121 1.04 -22.95 17.18
CA GLY A 121 0.77 -23.77 18.36
C GLY A 121 -0.48 -24.64 18.27
N LEU A 122 -1.02 -24.80 17.07
CA LEU A 122 -2.15 -25.70 16.79
C LEU A 122 -1.72 -27.17 16.78
N SER A 123 -2.68 -28.06 17.00
CA SER A 123 -2.53 -29.48 16.67
C SER A 123 -2.31 -29.66 15.16
N SER A 124 -1.71 -30.77 14.75
CA SER A 124 -1.51 -31.07 13.32
C SER A 124 -2.84 -31.13 12.56
N GLU A 125 -3.91 -31.57 13.21
CA GLU A 125 -5.24 -31.65 12.63
C GLU A 125 -5.84 -30.26 12.41
N ASP A 126 -5.83 -29.39 13.43
CA ASP A 126 -6.33 -28.01 13.34
C ASP A 126 -5.52 -27.19 12.34
N ALA A 127 -4.19 -27.36 12.34
CA ALA A 127 -3.30 -26.72 11.38
C ALA A 127 -3.65 -27.13 9.94
N ALA A 128 -3.92 -28.41 9.69
CA ALA A 128 -4.31 -28.92 8.37
C ALA A 128 -5.65 -28.32 7.89
N ILE A 129 -6.63 -28.17 8.81
CA ILE A 129 -7.91 -27.52 8.53
C ILE A 129 -7.68 -26.06 8.12
N LEU A 130 -6.93 -25.30 8.93
CA LEU A 130 -6.65 -23.89 8.70
C LEU A 130 -5.91 -23.66 7.37
N VAL A 131 -4.86 -24.44 7.13
CA VAL A 131 -4.06 -24.35 5.88
C VAL A 131 -4.90 -24.67 4.65
N ARG A 132 -5.75 -25.68 4.70
CA ARG A 132 -6.66 -26.02 3.60
C ARG A 132 -7.60 -24.88 3.28
N ARG A 133 -8.17 -24.24 4.32
CA ARG A 133 -9.07 -23.09 4.15
C ARG A 133 -8.34 -21.87 3.58
N LEU A 134 -7.14 -21.55 4.07
CA LEU A 134 -6.31 -20.47 3.54
C LEU A 134 -5.91 -20.68 2.08
N LYS A 135 -5.53 -21.90 1.71
CA LYS A 135 -5.25 -22.25 0.31
C LYS A 135 -6.48 -22.19 -0.59
N GLY A 136 -7.66 -22.30 -0.03
CA GLY A 136 -8.93 -22.17 -0.74
C GLY A 136 -9.43 -20.73 -0.92
N LEU A 137 -8.69 -19.73 -0.46
CA LEU A 137 -8.98 -18.32 -0.77
C LEU A 137 -8.56 -18.05 -2.22
N ASP A 138 -9.54 -17.98 -3.13
CA ASP A 138 -9.36 -17.90 -4.57
C ASP A 138 -9.53 -16.49 -5.14
N GLU A 139 -9.98 -15.54 -4.31
CA GLU A 139 -10.12 -14.14 -4.68
C GLU A 139 -8.96 -13.29 -4.13
N TRP A 140 -8.77 -12.11 -4.69
CA TRP A 140 -7.71 -11.19 -4.32
C TRP A 140 -8.07 -10.23 -3.20
N LEU A 141 -9.35 -9.87 -3.13
CA LEU A 141 -9.88 -8.88 -2.19
C LEU A 141 -11.03 -9.46 -1.38
N TYR A 142 -10.96 -9.25 -0.07
CA TYR A 142 -12.01 -9.65 0.87
C TYR A 142 -12.39 -8.47 1.75
N ARG A 143 -13.67 -8.38 2.14
CA ARG A 143 -14.18 -7.34 3.05
C ARG A 143 -14.08 -7.81 4.49
N MET A 144 -13.13 -7.25 5.23
CA MET A 144 -12.91 -7.62 6.62
C MET A 144 -13.76 -6.79 7.58
N PRO A 145 -14.31 -7.37 8.67
CA PRO A 145 -14.98 -6.62 9.72
C PRO A 145 -14.07 -5.54 10.32
N ALA A 146 -14.63 -4.34 10.54
CA ALA A 146 -13.87 -3.22 11.11
C ALA A 146 -13.26 -3.56 12.47
N ALA A 147 -13.96 -4.39 13.27
CA ALA A 147 -13.50 -4.85 14.58
C ALA A 147 -12.22 -5.68 14.54
N ASP A 148 -11.85 -6.26 13.40
CA ASP A 148 -10.70 -7.15 13.28
C ASP A 148 -9.53 -6.52 12.49
N MET A 149 -9.75 -5.34 11.91
CA MET A 149 -8.73 -4.61 11.14
C MET A 149 -7.48 -4.22 11.97
N HIS A 150 -7.63 -4.09 13.29
CA HIS A 150 -6.54 -3.70 14.20
C HIS A 150 -5.63 -4.88 14.61
N LEU A 151 -6.05 -6.14 14.40
CA LEU A 151 -5.36 -7.34 14.94
C LEU A 151 -3.87 -7.43 14.56
N ILE A 152 -3.49 -7.03 13.33
CA ILE A 152 -2.06 -6.98 12.96
C ILE A 152 -1.33 -5.92 13.81
N GLY A 153 -1.99 -4.81 14.13
CA GLY A 153 -1.45 -3.78 15.02
C GLY A 153 -1.21 -4.30 16.45
N ASP A 154 -2.13 -5.07 16.96
CA ASP A 154 -2.03 -5.67 18.29
C ASP A 154 -0.89 -6.69 18.33
N MET A 155 -0.76 -7.53 17.30
CA MET A 155 0.38 -8.44 17.16
C MET A 155 1.72 -7.70 17.13
N LEU A 156 1.81 -6.57 16.42
CA LEU A 156 3.02 -5.73 16.41
C LEU A 156 3.30 -5.10 17.77
N ALA A 157 2.27 -4.67 18.49
CA ALA A 157 2.39 -4.12 19.83
C ALA A 157 2.84 -5.20 20.84
N ASP A 158 2.27 -6.39 20.78
CA ASP A 158 2.66 -7.52 21.63
C ASP A 158 4.10 -7.96 21.34
N TYR A 159 4.53 -7.98 20.07
CA TYR A 159 5.90 -8.29 19.69
C TYR A 159 6.90 -7.26 20.26
N GLY A 160 6.53 -5.99 20.29
CA GLY A 160 7.40 -4.87 20.69
C GLY A 160 7.39 -4.54 22.19
N ARG A 161 6.57 -5.18 23.01
CA ARG A 161 6.34 -4.79 24.41
C ARG A 161 7.51 -5.19 25.33
N PRO A 162 8.23 -4.24 25.94
CA PRO A 162 9.24 -4.57 26.94
C PRO A 162 8.60 -5.16 28.21
N GLY A 163 9.26 -6.09 28.85
CA GLY A 163 8.90 -6.55 30.20
C GLY A 163 7.71 -7.50 30.34
N ALA A 164 6.99 -7.84 29.28
CA ALA A 164 5.98 -8.88 29.36
C ALA A 164 6.63 -10.27 29.41
N PRO A 165 6.13 -11.22 30.22
CA PRO A 165 6.59 -12.61 30.18
C PRO A 165 6.55 -13.14 28.75
N SER A 166 7.64 -13.74 28.29
CA SER A 166 7.78 -14.22 26.89
C SER A 166 6.66 -15.18 26.48
N GLU A 167 6.22 -16.02 27.41
CA GLU A 167 5.16 -17.00 27.19
C GLU A 167 3.79 -16.38 26.94
N LEU A 168 3.35 -15.45 27.80
CA LEU A 168 2.07 -14.76 27.63
C LEU A 168 2.05 -13.89 26.37
N ARG A 169 3.18 -13.31 25.99
CA ARG A 169 3.30 -12.56 24.75
C ARG A 169 3.08 -13.45 23.53
N LEU A 170 3.70 -14.61 23.52
CA LEU A 170 3.55 -15.60 22.46
C LEU A 170 2.10 -16.11 22.38
N VAL A 171 1.47 -16.39 23.51
CA VAL A 171 0.07 -16.84 23.57
C VAL A 171 -0.86 -15.76 22.97
N ARG A 172 -0.70 -14.49 23.37
CA ARG A 172 -1.49 -13.38 22.80
C ARG A 172 -1.25 -13.21 21.31
N PHE A 173 0.01 -13.23 20.89
CA PHE A 173 0.36 -13.15 19.47
C PHE A 173 -0.34 -14.23 18.66
N ARG A 174 -0.26 -15.49 19.09
CA ARG A 174 -0.91 -16.64 18.44
C ARG A 174 -2.43 -16.49 18.40
N ALA A 175 -3.04 -16.07 19.50
CA ALA A 175 -4.49 -15.84 19.58
C ALA A 175 -4.94 -14.76 18.58
N ASN A 176 -4.24 -13.62 18.51
CA ASN A 176 -4.52 -12.55 17.57
C ASN A 176 -4.28 -12.97 16.11
N ALA A 177 -3.22 -13.74 15.85
CA ALA A 177 -2.94 -14.28 14.52
C ALA A 177 -4.04 -15.25 14.07
N LEU A 178 -4.45 -16.17 14.93
CA LEU A 178 -5.55 -17.10 14.62
C LEU A 178 -6.85 -16.35 14.38
N LYS A 179 -7.21 -15.42 15.28
CA LYS A 179 -8.41 -14.61 15.10
C LYS A 179 -8.39 -13.84 13.77
N PHE A 180 -7.24 -13.24 13.41
CA PHE A 180 -7.08 -12.54 12.15
C PHE A 180 -7.26 -13.47 10.94
N LEU A 181 -6.61 -14.62 10.92
CA LEU A 181 -6.73 -15.59 9.83
C LEU A 181 -8.16 -16.12 9.69
N LEU A 182 -8.84 -16.42 10.81
CA LEU A 182 -10.25 -16.82 10.81
C LEU A 182 -11.13 -15.71 10.22
N SER A 183 -10.94 -14.46 10.64
CA SER A 183 -11.69 -13.32 10.11
C SER A 183 -11.49 -13.13 8.61
N VAL A 184 -10.27 -13.35 8.09
CA VAL A 184 -9.99 -13.30 6.64
C VAL A 184 -10.72 -14.43 5.90
N MET A 185 -10.74 -15.64 6.46
CA MET A 185 -11.42 -16.80 5.82
C MET A 185 -12.94 -16.67 5.81
N ASP A 186 -13.51 -16.02 6.81
CA ASP A 186 -14.97 -15.77 6.90
C ASP A 186 -15.40 -14.48 6.17
N ALA A 187 -14.41 -13.68 5.71
CA ALA A 187 -14.69 -12.45 5.01
C ALA A 187 -15.29 -12.71 3.61
N PRO A 188 -16.36 -12.04 3.24
CA PRO A 188 -16.91 -12.17 1.89
C PRO A 188 -15.92 -11.56 0.87
N PRO A 189 -15.80 -12.20 -0.31
CA PRO A 189 -15.01 -11.62 -1.38
C PRO A 189 -15.61 -10.29 -1.84
N VAL A 190 -14.75 -9.36 -2.18
CA VAL A 190 -15.13 -8.12 -2.82
C VAL A 190 -15.30 -8.41 -4.30
N GLN A 191 -16.53 -8.61 -4.74
CA GLN A 191 -16.82 -8.71 -6.16
C GLN A 191 -16.35 -7.43 -6.86
N SER A 192 -15.64 -7.59 -7.96
CA SER A 192 -15.03 -6.48 -8.71
C SER A 192 -16.05 -5.63 -9.49
N ASP A 193 -17.31 -5.67 -9.15
CA ASP A 193 -18.28 -4.68 -9.54
C ASP A 193 -18.00 -3.38 -8.76
N ILE A 194 -16.96 -2.67 -9.19
CA ILE A 194 -16.61 -1.36 -8.68
C ILE A 194 -16.86 -0.30 -9.77
N PRO A 195 -18.12 0.02 -10.08
CA PRO A 195 -18.36 1.13 -11.01
C PRO A 195 -17.86 2.45 -10.46
N SER A 196 -18.03 2.75 -9.18
CA SER A 196 -17.62 4.05 -8.60
C SER A 196 -16.14 4.13 -8.23
N ALA A 197 -15.56 3.11 -7.61
CA ALA A 197 -14.13 3.10 -7.30
C ALA A 197 -13.28 3.01 -8.58
N SER A 198 -13.74 2.31 -9.61
CA SER A 198 -13.09 2.28 -10.94
C SER A 198 -13.08 3.65 -11.61
N ARG A 199 -14.16 4.44 -11.48
CA ARG A 199 -14.29 5.78 -12.09
C ARG A 199 -13.38 6.80 -11.41
N ILE A 200 -13.40 6.88 -10.07
CA ILE A 200 -12.45 7.70 -9.29
C ILE A 200 -11.02 7.29 -9.59
N TYR A 201 -10.78 6.01 -9.71
CA TYR A 201 -9.46 5.49 -10.06
C TYR A 201 -8.99 5.92 -11.46
N GLY A 202 -9.89 5.88 -12.45
CA GLY A 202 -9.64 6.38 -13.80
C GLY A 202 -9.18 7.83 -13.74
N LEU A 203 -9.94 8.67 -13.06
CA LEU A 203 -9.65 10.10 -12.87
C LEU A 203 -8.31 10.33 -12.15
N ILE A 204 -8.04 9.63 -11.05
CA ILE A 204 -6.76 9.68 -10.34
C ILE A 204 -5.59 9.31 -11.26
N THR A 205 -5.79 8.30 -12.09
CA THR A 205 -4.76 7.84 -13.05
C THR A 205 -4.52 8.86 -14.16
N GLN A 206 -5.58 9.48 -14.67
CA GLN A 206 -5.47 10.54 -15.65
C GLN A 206 -4.72 11.75 -15.10
N MET A 207 -5.09 12.23 -13.90
CA MET A 207 -4.42 13.35 -13.24
C MET A 207 -2.92 13.09 -13.02
N ARG A 208 -2.54 11.83 -12.75
CA ARG A 208 -1.12 11.45 -12.60
C ARG A 208 -0.36 11.43 -13.92
N ARG A 209 -1.00 10.91 -14.98
CA ARG A 209 -0.36 10.80 -16.30
C ARG A 209 -0.27 12.14 -17.00
N HIS A 210 -1.29 12.98 -16.80
CA HIS A 210 -1.48 14.25 -17.47
C HIS A 210 -1.73 15.38 -16.47
N PRO A 211 -0.81 15.64 -15.52
CA PRO A 211 -1.01 16.68 -14.51
C PRO A 211 -1.04 18.10 -15.10
N GLU A 212 -0.52 18.27 -16.31
CA GLU A 212 -0.56 19.52 -17.09
C GLU A 212 -1.98 19.91 -17.54
N LYS A 213 -2.90 18.93 -17.63
CA LYS A 213 -4.28 19.17 -18.04
C LYS A 213 -5.09 19.83 -16.93
N GLU A 214 -6.18 20.48 -17.33
CA GLU A 214 -7.21 20.95 -16.41
C GLU A 214 -8.27 19.87 -16.19
N TYR A 215 -8.81 19.86 -14.98
CA TYR A 215 -9.85 18.92 -14.55
C TYR A 215 -10.99 19.71 -13.89
N PRO A 216 -11.85 20.38 -14.68
CA PRO A 216 -13.02 21.08 -14.16
C PRO A 216 -13.93 20.13 -13.37
N VAL A 217 -14.57 20.64 -12.32
CA VAL A 217 -15.41 19.82 -11.43
C VAL A 217 -16.54 19.17 -12.22
N GLU A 218 -17.13 19.89 -13.16
CA GLU A 218 -18.21 19.42 -14.04
C GLU A 218 -17.77 18.21 -14.88
N SER A 219 -16.55 18.27 -15.44
CA SER A 219 -15.99 17.18 -16.23
C SER A 219 -15.72 15.95 -15.34
N MET A 220 -15.22 16.15 -14.13
CA MET A 220 -15.00 15.06 -13.16
C MET A 220 -16.32 14.42 -12.73
N ILE A 221 -17.36 15.20 -12.51
CA ILE A 221 -18.72 14.73 -12.19
C ILE A 221 -19.28 13.90 -13.35
N ALA A 222 -19.17 14.41 -14.58
CA ALA A 222 -19.65 13.71 -15.77
C ALA A 222 -18.93 12.37 -15.97
N GLU A 223 -17.60 12.33 -15.82
CA GLU A 223 -16.80 11.12 -15.97
C GLU A 223 -17.09 10.09 -14.89
N THR A 224 -17.22 10.54 -13.63
CA THR A 224 -17.42 9.64 -12.49
C THR A 224 -18.88 9.29 -12.25
N GLN A 225 -19.82 10.05 -12.83
CA GLN A 225 -21.26 9.99 -12.58
C GLN A 225 -21.62 10.08 -11.07
N MET A 226 -20.89 10.91 -10.36
CA MET A 226 -21.08 11.15 -8.92
C MET A 226 -21.53 12.59 -8.71
N SER A 227 -22.24 12.86 -7.59
CA SER A 227 -22.44 14.23 -7.15
C SER A 227 -21.11 14.85 -6.69
N GLU A 228 -21.00 16.17 -6.71
CA GLU A 228 -19.79 16.89 -6.26
C GLU A 228 -19.36 16.47 -4.84
N THR A 229 -20.31 16.40 -3.91
CA THR A 229 -20.05 15.97 -2.53
C THR A 229 -19.55 14.55 -2.45
N SER A 230 -20.15 13.63 -3.24
CA SER A 230 -19.72 12.23 -3.29
C SER A 230 -18.34 12.08 -3.92
N LEU A 231 -18.06 12.84 -4.99
CA LEU A 231 -16.76 12.90 -5.63
C LEU A 231 -15.68 13.38 -4.66
N ALA A 232 -15.91 14.52 -3.97
CA ALA A 232 -14.95 15.08 -3.02
C ALA A 232 -14.68 14.11 -1.86
N SER A 233 -15.73 13.48 -1.31
CA SER A 233 -15.62 12.50 -0.23
C SER A 233 -14.87 11.25 -0.66
N ALA A 234 -15.19 10.70 -1.83
CA ALA A 234 -14.52 9.53 -2.38
C ALA A 234 -13.07 9.83 -2.71
N PHE A 235 -12.79 10.99 -3.30
CA PHE A 235 -11.44 11.42 -3.65
C PHE A 235 -10.57 11.60 -2.39
N LYS A 236 -11.11 12.24 -1.34
CA LYS A 236 -10.42 12.41 -0.06
C LYS A 236 -10.18 11.07 0.64
N ARG A 237 -11.15 10.15 0.60
CA ARG A 237 -10.98 8.78 1.13
C ARG A 237 -9.85 8.04 0.40
N ASP A 238 -9.80 8.12 -0.94
CA ASP A 238 -8.91 7.31 -1.77
C ASP A 238 -7.52 7.93 -1.95
N THR A 239 -7.38 9.24 -1.76
CA THR A 239 -6.12 9.97 -1.93
C THR A 239 -5.64 10.72 -0.67
N GLY A 240 -6.49 10.88 0.32
CA GLY A 240 -6.24 11.74 1.49
C GLY A 240 -6.35 13.24 1.17
N GLN A 241 -6.71 13.62 -0.06
CA GLN A 241 -6.69 15.00 -0.58
C GLN A 241 -7.96 15.30 -1.34
N THR A 242 -8.31 16.58 -1.48
CA THR A 242 -9.31 17.01 -2.47
C THR A 242 -8.78 16.81 -3.90
N PRO A 243 -9.65 16.74 -4.93
CA PRO A 243 -9.21 16.63 -6.32
C PRO A 243 -8.19 17.72 -6.73
N HIS A 244 -8.45 18.95 -6.33
CA HIS A 244 -7.55 20.07 -6.63
C HIS A 244 -6.18 19.95 -5.92
N GLU A 245 -6.17 19.62 -4.64
CA GLU A 245 -4.91 19.40 -3.88
C GLU A 245 -4.09 18.26 -4.48
N PHE A 246 -4.77 17.20 -4.89
CA PHE A 246 -4.13 16.04 -5.51
C PHE A 246 -3.51 16.41 -6.87
N LEU A 247 -4.22 17.15 -7.71
CA LEU A 247 -3.69 17.63 -8.98
C LEU A 247 -2.43 18.50 -8.78
N VAL A 248 -2.48 19.43 -7.82
CA VAL A 248 -1.32 20.25 -7.47
C VAL A 248 -0.14 19.37 -7.03
N THR A 249 -0.38 18.35 -6.21
CA THR A 249 0.67 17.40 -5.81
C THR A 249 1.25 16.64 -7.01
N CYS A 250 0.42 16.24 -7.99
CA CYS A 250 0.89 15.60 -9.23
C CYS A 250 1.75 16.55 -10.07
N ARG A 251 1.35 17.82 -10.21
CA ARG A 251 2.11 18.87 -10.91
C ARG A 251 3.49 19.10 -10.29
N ILE A 252 3.55 19.23 -8.97
CA ILE A 252 4.83 19.39 -8.26
C ILE A 252 5.76 18.20 -8.48
N ARG A 253 5.25 16.98 -8.50
CA ARG A 253 6.06 15.79 -8.78
C ARG A 253 6.62 15.78 -10.19
N LYS A 254 5.79 16.08 -11.16
CA LYS A 254 6.26 16.22 -12.54
C LYS A 254 7.37 17.26 -12.64
N ALA A 255 7.22 18.38 -11.91
CA ALA A 255 8.27 19.40 -11.85
C ALA A 255 9.56 18.89 -11.22
N MET A 256 9.47 18.11 -10.10
CA MET A 256 10.65 17.50 -9.47
C MET A 256 11.41 16.59 -10.43
N ASP A 257 10.68 15.78 -11.19
CA ASP A 257 11.27 14.86 -12.18
C ASP A 257 11.93 15.61 -13.33
N VAL A 258 11.30 16.67 -13.85
CA VAL A 258 11.86 17.50 -14.92
C VAL A 258 13.11 18.20 -14.45
N LEU A 259 13.06 18.89 -13.31
CA LEU A 259 14.19 19.65 -12.76
C LEU A 259 15.40 18.78 -12.35
N ALA A 260 15.15 17.50 -12.02
CA ALA A 260 16.22 16.55 -11.74
C ALA A 260 16.90 16.01 -13.02
N LYS A 261 16.15 15.91 -14.13
CA LYS A 261 16.62 15.34 -15.40
C LYS A 261 17.16 16.39 -16.37
N ASP A 262 16.63 17.61 -16.32
CA ASP A 262 17.00 18.71 -17.19
C ASP A 262 17.38 19.96 -16.37
N PRO A 263 18.68 20.14 -16.11
CA PRO A 263 19.19 21.33 -15.41
C PRO A 263 18.93 22.65 -16.15
N SER A 264 18.70 22.61 -17.47
CA SER A 264 18.45 23.79 -18.32
C SER A 264 16.98 24.23 -18.34
N ALA A 265 16.05 23.40 -17.84
CA ALA A 265 14.63 23.70 -17.81
C ALA A 265 14.34 25.03 -17.10
N ARG A 266 13.65 25.94 -17.79
CA ARG A 266 13.28 27.24 -17.21
C ARG A 266 12.10 27.07 -16.26
N ILE A 267 12.32 27.46 -15.01
CA ILE A 267 11.33 27.30 -13.93
C ILE A 267 10.01 28.02 -14.25
N THR A 268 10.09 29.18 -14.92
CA THR A 268 8.92 29.95 -15.34
C THR A 268 8.08 29.22 -16.38
N ASP A 269 8.73 28.63 -17.38
CA ASP A 269 8.06 27.92 -18.46
C ASP A 269 7.42 26.62 -17.93
N LEU A 270 8.18 25.90 -17.11
CA LEU A 270 7.69 24.69 -16.44
C LEU A 270 6.46 24.95 -15.55
N ALA A 271 6.43 26.10 -14.86
CA ALA A 271 5.28 26.49 -14.05
C ALA A 271 4.01 26.67 -14.91
N ILE A 272 4.14 27.35 -16.07
CA ILE A 272 3.04 27.58 -17.01
C ILE A 272 2.61 26.26 -17.65
N GLU A 273 3.54 25.45 -18.14
CA GLU A 273 3.27 24.13 -18.73
C GLU A 273 2.52 23.21 -17.79
N LEU A 274 2.80 23.29 -16.50
CA LEU A 274 2.13 22.51 -15.47
C LEU A 274 0.82 23.14 -14.97
N GLY A 275 0.34 24.21 -15.60
CA GLY A 275 -0.95 24.83 -15.31
C GLY A 275 -0.99 25.62 -14.00
N PHE A 276 0.14 26.21 -13.57
CA PHE A 276 0.13 27.19 -12.48
C PHE A 276 -0.13 28.59 -13.00
N ALA A 277 -0.92 29.36 -12.26
CA ALA A 277 -1.28 30.73 -12.62
C ALA A 277 -0.07 31.68 -12.68
N SER A 278 1.01 31.39 -11.94
CA SER A 278 2.26 32.14 -11.95
C SER A 278 3.42 31.31 -11.42
N SER A 279 4.64 31.72 -11.79
CA SER A 279 5.87 31.12 -11.26
C SER A 279 6.02 31.30 -9.73
N GLN A 280 5.49 32.41 -9.17
CA GLN A 280 5.49 32.65 -7.74
C GLN A 280 4.57 31.67 -7.00
N HIS A 281 3.36 31.46 -7.54
CA HIS A 281 2.42 30.47 -7.00
C HIS A 281 3.02 29.06 -7.07
N PHE A 282 3.65 28.71 -8.19
CA PHE A 282 4.37 27.45 -8.34
C PHE A 282 5.48 27.29 -7.29
N ALA A 283 6.37 28.29 -7.15
CA ALA A 283 7.48 28.21 -6.21
C ALA A 283 7.04 28.07 -4.76
N ALA A 284 5.98 28.78 -4.37
CA ALA A 284 5.39 28.66 -3.02
C ALA A 284 4.81 27.27 -2.78
N ARG A 285 4.09 26.69 -3.75
CA ARG A 285 3.55 25.33 -3.66
C ARG A 285 4.65 24.29 -3.65
N PHE A 286 5.66 24.43 -4.51
CA PHE A 286 6.80 23.54 -4.59
C PHE A 286 7.53 23.47 -3.24
N ARG A 287 7.85 24.64 -2.65
CA ARG A 287 8.50 24.70 -1.33
C ARG A 287 7.65 24.08 -0.22
N ARG A 288 6.34 24.29 -0.24
CA ARG A 288 5.43 23.69 0.74
C ARG A 288 5.44 22.16 0.66
N GLU A 289 5.49 21.58 -0.54
CA GLU A 289 5.43 20.14 -0.75
C GLU A 289 6.79 19.44 -0.56
N THR A 290 7.89 20.13 -0.87
CA THR A 290 9.25 19.53 -0.90
C THR A 290 10.16 20.02 0.22
N GLY A 291 9.84 21.14 0.86
CA GLY A 291 10.70 21.83 1.81
C GLY A 291 11.79 22.72 1.15
N MET A 292 11.89 22.72 -0.18
CA MET A 292 12.93 23.43 -0.96
C MET A 292 12.29 24.27 -2.06
N THR A 293 12.99 25.32 -2.49
CA THR A 293 12.60 26.04 -3.73
C THR A 293 12.91 25.18 -4.96
N PRO A 294 12.26 25.43 -6.12
CA PRO A 294 12.60 24.74 -7.36
C PRO A 294 14.07 24.84 -7.76
N THR A 295 14.71 25.99 -7.49
CA THR A 295 16.13 26.21 -7.76
C THR A 295 17.02 25.38 -6.86
N GLU A 296 16.76 25.37 -5.56
CA GLU A 296 17.49 24.52 -4.59
C GLU A 296 17.33 23.04 -4.91
N TRP A 297 16.11 22.63 -5.31
CA TRP A 297 15.83 21.25 -5.72
C TRP A 297 16.67 20.85 -6.93
N ARG A 298 16.67 21.68 -7.98
CA ARG A 298 17.47 21.46 -9.18
C ARG A 298 18.96 21.30 -8.85
N THR A 299 19.54 22.28 -8.11
CA THR A 299 20.95 22.25 -7.74
C THR A 299 21.33 20.99 -6.97
N ARG A 300 20.42 20.46 -6.15
CA ARG A 300 20.69 19.30 -5.30
C ARG A 300 20.50 17.96 -6.02
N HIS A 301 19.66 17.89 -7.04
CA HIS A 301 19.23 16.63 -7.66
C HIS A 301 19.59 16.53 -9.16
N SER A 302 20.06 17.59 -9.81
CA SER A 302 20.62 17.48 -11.17
C SER A 302 21.92 16.68 -11.12
N ARG A 303 21.97 15.62 -11.91
CA ARG A 303 23.15 14.77 -12.11
C ARG A 303 23.90 15.20 -13.36
#